data_25ef229776655cd64bab526b6cc66ce2
#
_entry.id   25ef229776655cd64bab526b6cc66ce2
#
_cell.length_a   1.000
_cell.length_b   1.000
_cell.length_c   1.000
_cell.angle_alpha   90.00
_cell.angle_beta   90.00
_cell.angle_gamma   90.00
#
_symmetry.space_group_name_H-M   'P 1'
#
loop_
_entity.id
_entity.type
_entity.pdbx_description
1 polymer ?
#
loop_
_entity_poly.entity_id
_entity_poly.type
_entity_poly.pdbx_seq_one_letter_code
_entity_poly.pdbx_strand_id
1 'polypeptide(L)'
;MKNFKFLLLFFILDLGYPQTSSIIAPPFFKHQKLLGVWAFESMTTIRDAKRQEITILYKDKKNIETLQFETSGAIKYDVLNDGIEKNGTGTWFADDSHLTIIVESDTTYGTFSIDESILTLVINAEETKKLYGYSTIIKYIRKY
;
A
#
# COMPACT_ATOMS: atom_id res chain seq x y z
N MET A 1 -18.47 -13.44 11.79
CA MET A 1 -18.17 -12.79 10.50
C MET A 1 -16.92 -11.94 10.67
N LYS A 2 -15.84 -12.36 10.08
CA LYS A 2 -14.57 -11.65 10.16
C LYS A 2 -14.68 -10.42 9.28
N ASN A 3 -14.69 -9.23 9.86
CA ASN A 3 -14.54 -7.98 9.15
C ASN A 3 -13.14 -7.95 8.53
N PHE A 4 -13.02 -8.40 7.30
CA PHE A 4 -11.86 -8.16 6.49
C PHE A 4 -11.85 -6.66 6.18
N LYS A 5 -11.17 -5.88 7.00
CA LYS A 5 -10.91 -4.47 6.72
C LYS A 5 -9.96 -4.43 5.53
N PHE A 6 -10.50 -4.11 4.41
CA PHE A 6 -9.89 -4.07 3.12
C PHE A 6 -9.42 -2.66 2.86
N LEU A 7 -8.16 -2.45 2.83
CA LEU A 7 -7.47 -1.37 2.15
C LEU A 7 -5.99 -1.41 2.49
N LEU A 8 -5.17 -1.24 1.52
CA LEU A 8 -3.74 -1.10 1.72
C LEU A 8 -3.39 -0.02 2.74
N LEU A 9 -4.12 1.07 2.72
CA LEU A 9 -3.95 2.21 3.62
C LEU A 9 -4.51 1.99 5.03
N PHE A 10 -5.31 0.93 5.27
CA PHE A 10 -5.94 0.67 6.56
C PHE A 10 -5.46 -0.61 7.25
N PHE A 11 -4.60 -1.40 6.63
CA PHE A 11 -4.19 -2.68 7.19
C PHE A 11 -3.07 -2.59 8.24
N ILE A 12 -2.45 -1.42 8.40
CA ILE A 12 -1.28 -1.24 9.29
C ILE A 12 -1.66 -0.60 10.63
N LEU A 13 -2.95 -0.50 10.93
CA LEU A 13 -3.48 0.31 12.05
C LEU A 13 -3.23 -0.23 13.46
N ASP A 14 -2.50 -1.32 13.67
CA ASP A 14 -2.36 -1.88 15.03
C ASP A 14 -0.91 -2.16 15.48
N LEU A 15 0.07 -1.69 14.78
CA LEU A 15 1.46 -1.77 15.20
C LEU A 15 1.94 -0.37 15.58
N GLY A 16 1.79 0.00 16.86
CA GLY A 16 2.29 1.24 17.42
C GLY A 16 3.81 1.38 17.27
N TYR A 17 4.25 1.90 16.13
CA TYR A 17 5.61 2.37 15.95
C TYR A 17 5.70 3.85 16.35
N PRO A 18 6.70 4.26 17.16
CA PRO A 18 6.90 5.66 17.47
C PRO A 18 7.24 6.40 16.17
N GLN A 19 6.40 7.35 15.81
CA GLN A 19 6.64 8.23 14.67
C GLN A 19 7.77 9.19 15.01
N THR A 20 8.93 8.99 14.45
CA THR A 20 9.96 10.03 14.35
C THR A 20 9.67 10.82 13.09
N SER A 21 9.05 11.97 13.24
CA SER A 21 8.83 12.93 12.18
C SER A 21 10.14 13.64 11.84
N SER A 22 10.89 13.13 10.89
CA SER A 22 11.89 13.91 10.18
C SER A 22 11.32 14.32 8.84
N ILE A 23 10.94 15.57 8.70
CA ILE A 23 10.56 16.16 7.41
C ILE A 23 11.85 16.32 6.60
N ILE A 24 12.17 15.30 5.79
CA ILE A 24 13.19 15.42 4.77
C ILE A 24 12.44 15.73 3.48
N ALA A 25 12.69 16.90 2.90
CA ALA A 25 12.15 17.27 1.60
C ALA A 25 12.58 16.22 0.56
N PRO A 26 11.65 15.62 -0.17
CA PRO A 26 11.97 14.47 -1.02
C PRO A 26 12.72 14.88 -2.26
N PRO A 27 13.66 14.06 -2.76
CA PRO A 27 14.23 14.20 -4.07
C PRO A 27 13.20 13.76 -5.13
N PHE A 28 12.40 14.70 -5.58
CA PHE A 28 11.24 14.50 -6.47
C PHE A 28 11.52 13.90 -7.85
N PHE A 29 12.77 13.73 -8.23
CA PHE A 29 13.11 13.39 -9.61
C PHE A 29 13.57 11.96 -9.87
N LYS A 30 13.81 11.16 -8.83
CA LYS A 30 14.40 9.83 -8.99
C LYS A 30 13.41 8.74 -9.44
N HIS A 31 12.11 8.93 -9.21
CA HIS A 31 11.09 7.89 -9.42
C HIS A 31 9.95 8.32 -10.34
N GLN A 32 10.29 8.92 -11.48
CA GLN A 32 9.31 9.34 -12.50
C GLN A 32 8.39 8.20 -12.95
N LYS A 33 8.87 6.95 -12.87
CA LYS A 33 8.07 5.78 -13.23
C LYS A 33 6.90 5.53 -12.28
N LEU A 34 6.93 6.04 -11.04
CA LEU A 34 5.80 5.95 -10.13
C LEU A 34 4.67 6.93 -10.47
N LEU A 35 5.00 8.06 -11.09
CA LEU A 35 4.03 9.10 -11.39
C LEU A 35 2.88 8.59 -12.27
N GLY A 36 1.68 9.06 -11.99
CA GLY A 36 0.48 8.72 -12.75
C GLY A 36 -0.52 7.91 -11.92
N VAL A 37 -1.46 7.31 -12.62
CA VAL A 37 -2.61 6.62 -12.02
C VAL A 37 -2.41 5.11 -12.07
N TRP A 38 -2.63 4.47 -10.93
CA TRP A 38 -2.49 3.04 -10.75
C TRP A 38 -3.77 2.45 -10.19
N ALA A 39 -4.27 1.41 -10.85
CA ALA A 39 -5.47 0.69 -10.41
C ALA A 39 -5.09 -0.64 -9.76
N PHE A 40 -5.69 -0.92 -8.61
CA PHE A 40 -5.56 -2.20 -7.92
C PHE A 40 -5.91 -3.37 -8.83
N GLU A 41 -5.10 -4.40 -8.81
CA GLU A 41 -5.31 -5.65 -9.56
C GLU A 41 -5.46 -6.85 -8.63
N SER A 42 -4.52 -7.02 -7.70
CA SER A 42 -4.55 -8.14 -6.76
C SER A 42 -3.73 -7.88 -5.52
N MET A 43 -4.06 -8.59 -4.46
CA MET A 43 -3.29 -8.63 -3.22
C MET A 43 -3.13 -10.08 -2.76
N THR A 44 -1.90 -10.45 -2.42
CA THR A 44 -1.57 -11.75 -1.83
C THR A 44 -1.01 -11.50 -0.44
N THR A 45 -1.62 -12.07 0.58
CA THR A 45 -1.10 -12.04 1.95
C THR A 45 -0.63 -13.44 2.32
N ILE A 46 0.63 -13.52 2.76
CA ILE A 46 1.27 -14.73 3.23
C ILE A 46 1.52 -14.53 4.72
N ARG A 47 0.92 -15.39 5.55
CA ARG A 47 1.09 -15.35 7.00
C ARG A 47 1.90 -16.55 7.46
N ASP A 48 2.95 -16.30 8.21
CA ASP A 48 3.77 -17.32 8.84
C ASP A 48 3.14 -17.78 10.16
N ALA A 49 2.14 -18.62 10.07
CA ALA A 49 1.54 -19.32 11.21
C ALA A 49 2.15 -20.72 11.36
N LYS A 50 1.67 -21.54 12.32
CA LYS A 50 2.05 -22.97 12.45
C LYS A 50 1.91 -23.75 11.12
N ARG A 51 1.04 -23.27 10.24
CA ARG A 51 0.95 -23.64 8.83
C ARG A 51 0.87 -22.34 8.05
N GLN A 52 1.63 -22.22 6.97
CA GLN A 52 1.59 -21.08 6.10
C GLN A 52 0.17 -20.89 5.54
N GLU A 53 -0.40 -19.73 5.76
CA GLU A 53 -1.70 -19.34 5.23
C GLU A 53 -1.52 -18.33 4.11
N ILE A 54 -2.08 -18.61 2.95
CA ILE A 54 -2.05 -17.72 1.80
C ILE A 54 -3.46 -17.28 1.49
N THR A 55 -3.67 -15.97 1.44
CA THR A 55 -4.94 -15.37 1.01
C THR A 55 -4.69 -14.53 -0.22
N ILE A 56 -5.47 -14.76 -1.27
CA ILE A 56 -5.39 -13.98 -2.49
C ILE A 56 -6.72 -13.27 -2.70
N LEU A 57 -6.63 -11.98 -3.00
CA LEU A 57 -7.76 -11.16 -3.34
C LEU A 57 -7.52 -10.51 -4.71
N TYR A 58 -8.52 -10.54 -5.55
CA TYR A 58 -8.53 -9.88 -6.84
C TYR A 58 -9.48 -8.70 -6.84
N LYS A 59 -9.23 -7.74 -7.72
CA LYS A 59 -10.20 -6.68 -7.98
C LYS A 59 -11.53 -7.29 -8.43
N ASP A 60 -12.60 -6.69 -7.98
CA ASP A 60 -13.95 -7.01 -8.40
C ASP A 60 -14.82 -5.73 -8.36
N LYS A 61 -16.12 -5.86 -8.57
CA LYS A 61 -17.04 -4.72 -8.55
C LYS A 61 -17.21 -4.06 -7.17
N LYS A 62 -16.78 -4.74 -6.11
CA LYS A 62 -16.92 -4.30 -4.72
C LYS A 62 -15.60 -3.80 -4.13
N ASN A 63 -14.48 -4.19 -4.75
CA ASN A 63 -13.14 -3.92 -4.27
C ASN A 63 -12.34 -3.24 -5.37
N ILE A 64 -12.39 -1.93 -5.38
CA ILE A 64 -11.71 -1.06 -6.35
C ILE A 64 -10.83 -0.09 -5.58
N GLU A 65 -9.61 0.05 -6.00
CA GLU A 65 -8.70 1.06 -5.47
C GLU A 65 -7.94 1.71 -6.61
N THR A 66 -7.79 3.01 -6.54
CA THR A 66 -6.98 3.79 -7.46
C THR A 66 -6.05 4.70 -6.67
N LEU A 67 -4.77 4.68 -7.02
CA LEU A 67 -3.75 5.56 -6.48
C LEU A 67 -3.24 6.48 -7.59
N GLN A 68 -3.09 7.75 -7.30
CA GLN A 68 -2.48 8.72 -8.19
C GLN A 68 -1.29 9.38 -7.51
N PHE A 69 -0.09 9.11 -8.03
CA PHE A 69 1.16 9.72 -7.56
C PHE A 69 1.43 10.99 -8.36
N GLU A 70 1.55 12.11 -7.66
CA GLU A 70 1.79 13.43 -8.26
C GLU A 70 3.24 13.89 -8.06
N THR A 71 3.72 14.72 -8.96
CA THR A 71 5.08 15.31 -8.89
C THR A 71 5.30 16.19 -7.66
N SER A 72 4.23 16.69 -7.07
CA SER A 72 4.25 17.46 -5.82
C SER A 72 4.63 16.65 -4.58
N GLY A 73 4.67 15.31 -4.69
CA GLY A 73 4.73 14.40 -3.54
C GLY A 73 3.37 14.12 -2.91
N ALA A 74 2.30 14.64 -3.51
CA ALA A 74 0.95 14.26 -3.10
C ALA A 74 0.56 12.90 -3.70
N ILE A 75 -0.19 12.12 -2.96
CA ILE A 75 -0.89 10.94 -3.46
C ILE A 75 -2.39 11.16 -3.28
N LYS A 76 -3.15 10.91 -4.33
CA LYS A 76 -4.62 10.84 -4.24
C LYS A 76 -5.04 9.38 -4.25
N TYR A 77 -6.03 9.07 -3.47
CA TYR A 77 -6.60 7.73 -3.44
C TYR A 77 -8.13 7.77 -3.55
N ASP A 78 -8.65 6.76 -4.19
CA ASP A 78 -10.07 6.52 -4.36
C ASP A 78 -10.33 5.03 -4.20
N VAL A 79 -11.21 4.69 -3.26
CA VAL A 79 -11.43 3.31 -2.84
C VAL A 79 -12.91 3.03 -2.70
N LEU A 80 -13.33 1.93 -3.29
CA LEU A 80 -14.60 1.28 -3.02
C LEU A 80 -14.31 -0.06 -2.36
N ASN A 81 -14.82 -0.25 -1.15
CA ASN A 81 -14.69 -1.50 -0.42
C ASN A 81 -16.04 -1.93 0.13
N ASP A 82 -16.60 -3.01 -0.45
CA ASP A 82 -17.89 -3.59 -0.08
C ASP A 82 -19.03 -2.56 0.04
N GLY A 83 -19.07 -1.61 -0.92
CA GLY A 83 -20.07 -0.55 -0.96
C GLY A 83 -19.73 0.71 -0.13
N ILE A 84 -18.58 0.72 0.55
CA ILE A 84 -18.09 1.91 1.27
C ILE A 84 -17.08 2.62 0.38
N GLU A 85 -17.39 3.84 0.00
CA GLU A 85 -16.48 4.72 -0.75
C GLU A 85 -15.64 5.56 0.21
N LYS A 86 -14.35 5.67 -0.08
CA LYS A 86 -13.43 6.56 0.60
C LYS A 86 -12.44 7.13 -0.39
N ASN A 87 -12.25 8.44 -0.35
CA ASN A 87 -11.24 9.14 -1.14
C ASN A 87 -10.52 10.18 -0.31
N GLY A 88 -9.38 10.61 -0.77
CA GLY A 88 -8.62 11.64 -0.09
C GLY A 88 -7.24 11.83 -0.69
N THR A 89 -6.42 12.54 0.05
CA THR A 89 -5.04 12.83 -0.31
C THR A 89 -4.11 12.51 0.85
N GLY A 90 -2.90 12.13 0.50
CA GLY A 90 -1.79 11.94 1.42
C GLY A 90 -0.50 12.44 0.81
N THR A 91 0.61 11.99 1.33
CA THR A 91 1.95 12.25 0.81
C THR A 91 2.67 10.94 0.52
N TRP A 92 3.57 10.99 -0.44
CA TRP A 92 4.42 9.85 -0.75
C TRP A 92 5.86 10.32 -0.97
N PHE A 93 6.79 9.43 -0.70
CA PHE A 93 8.17 9.55 -1.14
C PHE A 93 8.76 8.18 -1.38
N ALA A 94 9.74 8.11 -2.25
CA ALA A 94 10.44 6.88 -2.57
C ALA A 94 11.95 7.10 -2.55
N ASP A 95 12.67 6.10 -2.07
CA ASP A 95 14.12 6.03 -2.08
C ASP A 95 14.53 4.66 -2.60
N ASP A 96 15.32 4.64 -3.67
CA ASP A 96 15.73 3.45 -4.41
C ASP A 96 14.57 2.48 -4.70
N SER A 97 14.39 1.45 -3.90
CA SER A 97 13.32 0.46 -4.03
C SER A 97 12.27 0.55 -2.92
N HIS A 98 12.34 1.56 -2.05
CA HIS A 98 11.42 1.72 -0.94
C HIS A 98 10.42 2.82 -1.23
N LEU A 99 9.16 2.56 -0.90
CA LEU A 99 8.05 3.49 -1.02
C LEU A 99 7.43 3.71 0.35
N THR A 100 7.25 4.97 0.70
CA THR A 100 6.50 5.38 1.88
C THR A 100 5.28 6.19 1.46
N ILE A 101 4.13 5.82 1.97
CA ILE A 101 2.85 6.50 1.76
C ILE A 101 2.31 6.89 3.14
N ILE A 102 1.94 8.14 3.29
CA ILE A 102 1.35 8.67 4.53
C ILE A 102 -0.04 9.21 4.19
N VAL A 103 -1.05 8.66 4.84
CA VAL A 103 -2.44 9.09 4.72
C VAL A 103 -3.01 9.29 6.10
N GLU A 104 -3.49 10.48 6.37
CA GLU A 104 -3.93 10.86 7.72
C GLU A 104 -2.78 10.67 8.74
N SER A 105 -2.95 9.75 9.69
CA SER A 105 -1.93 9.39 10.69
C SER A 105 -1.21 8.08 10.37
N ASP A 106 -1.57 7.43 9.27
CA ASP A 106 -1.08 6.10 8.94
C ASP A 106 0.04 6.15 7.93
N THR A 107 1.09 5.38 8.20
CA THR A 107 2.24 5.25 7.32
C THR A 107 2.34 3.83 6.80
N THR A 108 2.34 3.70 5.48
CA THR A 108 2.66 2.47 4.76
C THR A 108 4.09 2.53 4.28
N TYR A 109 4.88 1.53 4.61
CA TYR A 109 6.26 1.39 4.18
C TYR A 109 6.47 0.02 3.54
N GLY A 110 7.08 -0.02 2.36
CA GLY A 110 7.34 -1.26 1.66
C GLY A 110 8.39 -1.10 0.56
N THR A 111 8.78 -2.21 -0.02
CA THR A 111 9.59 -2.21 -1.24
C THR A 111 8.69 -2.21 -2.46
N PHE A 112 9.13 -1.60 -3.55
CA PHE A 112 8.38 -1.58 -4.80
C PHE A 112 9.26 -1.91 -5.99
N SER A 113 8.61 -2.42 -7.02
CA SER A 113 9.19 -2.57 -8.35
C SER A 113 8.15 -2.20 -9.41
N ILE A 114 8.63 -1.70 -10.53
CA ILE A 114 7.79 -1.39 -11.71
C ILE A 114 8.35 -2.16 -12.88
N ASP A 115 7.52 -3.03 -13.44
CA ASP A 115 7.77 -3.76 -14.66
C ASP A 115 6.72 -3.37 -15.69
N GLU A 116 7.13 -2.63 -16.71
CA GLU A 116 6.24 -2.03 -17.72
C GLU A 116 5.09 -1.22 -17.10
N SER A 117 3.90 -1.79 -17.09
CA SER A 117 2.67 -1.19 -16.56
C SER A 117 2.22 -1.77 -15.22
N ILE A 118 3.04 -2.60 -14.59
CA ILE A 118 2.73 -3.25 -13.32
C ILE A 118 3.60 -2.65 -12.21
N LEU A 119 2.96 -2.08 -11.21
CA LEU A 119 3.57 -1.71 -9.94
C LEU A 119 3.33 -2.84 -8.94
N THR A 120 4.39 -3.40 -8.41
CA THR A 120 4.34 -4.38 -7.31
C THR A 120 4.85 -3.73 -6.04
N LEU A 121 4.05 -3.75 -4.99
CA LEU A 121 4.40 -3.28 -3.66
C LEU A 121 4.45 -4.46 -2.71
N VAL A 122 5.52 -4.58 -1.94
CA VAL A 122 5.70 -5.65 -0.94
C VAL A 122 5.84 -5.01 0.44
N ILE A 123 4.94 -5.37 1.34
CA ILE A 123 4.90 -4.92 2.72
C ILE A 123 5.14 -6.12 3.62
N ASN A 124 6.14 -6.02 4.49
CA ASN A 124 6.46 -7.06 5.45
C ASN A 124 6.18 -6.55 6.86
N ALA A 125 5.55 -7.38 7.67
CA ALA A 125 5.43 -7.16 9.10
C ALA A 125 6.13 -8.31 9.83
N GLU A 126 7.04 -7.96 10.73
CA GLU A 126 7.81 -8.93 11.50
C GLU A 126 6.93 -9.64 12.54
N GLU A 127 7.32 -10.86 12.88
CA GLU A 127 6.71 -11.60 13.97
C GLU A 127 6.95 -10.88 15.31
N THR A 128 5.90 -10.76 16.09
CA THR A 128 5.96 -10.25 17.46
C THR A 128 5.47 -11.34 18.43
N LYS A 129 5.66 -11.13 19.74
CA LYS A 129 5.17 -12.08 20.76
C LYS A 129 3.64 -12.32 20.72
N LYS A 130 2.90 -11.44 20.03
CA LYS A 130 1.43 -11.50 19.95
C LYS A 130 0.90 -11.78 18.55
N LEU A 131 1.70 -11.56 17.51
CA LEU A 131 1.28 -11.65 16.11
C LEU A 131 2.32 -12.39 15.29
N TYR A 132 1.86 -13.27 14.43
CA TYR A 132 2.71 -13.89 13.41
C TYR A 132 3.13 -12.85 12.38
N GLY A 133 4.35 -12.98 11.84
CA GLY A 133 4.81 -12.21 10.72
C GLY A 133 3.94 -12.45 9.48
N TYR A 134 3.85 -11.45 8.62
CA TYR A 134 3.17 -11.60 7.34
C TYR A 134 3.87 -10.77 6.25
N SER A 135 3.71 -11.21 5.02
CA SER A 135 4.09 -10.47 3.82
C SER A 135 2.85 -10.21 2.99
N THR A 136 2.67 -8.98 2.54
CA THR A 136 1.59 -8.61 1.64
C THR A 136 2.19 -8.12 0.33
N ILE A 137 1.82 -8.76 -0.75
CA ILE A 137 2.25 -8.42 -2.12
C ILE A 137 1.04 -7.85 -2.84
N ILE A 138 1.15 -6.59 -3.31
CA ILE A 138 0.06 -5.91 -3.97
C ILE A 138 0.50 -5.52 -5.36
N LYS A 139 -0.37 -5.76 -6.31
CA LYS A 139 -0.17 -5.41 -7.71
C LYS A 139 -1.19 -4.37 -8.16
N TYR A 140 -0.67 -3.36 -8.81
CA TYR A 140 -1.45 -2.33 -9.48
C TYR A 140 -1.09 -2.30 -10.95
N ILE A 141 -2.03 -1.93 -11.78
CA ILE A 141 -1.85 -1.72 -13.22
C ILE A 141 -1.98 -0.24 -13.53
N ARG A 142 -1.05 0.28 -14.34
CA ARG A 142 -1.08 1.67 -14.80
C ARG A 142 -2.32 1.94 -15.63
N LYS A 143 -3.00 3.02 -15.33
CA LYS A 143 -4.04 3.59 -16.19
C LYS A 143 -3.45 4.70 -17.07
N TYR A 144 -3.76 4.66 -18.34
CA TYR A 144 -3.40 5.65 -19.35
C TYR A 144 -4.58 6.58 -19.60
#